data_554507bf6592ba0124f88c25d89f7c58
#
_entry.id   554507bf6592ba0124f88c25d89f7c58
#
_cell.length_a   1.000
_cell.length_b   1.000
_cell.length_c   1.000
_cell.angle_alpha   90.00
_cell.angle_beta   90.00
_cell.angle_gamma   90.00
#
_symmetry.space_group_name_H-M   'P 1'
#
loop_
_entity.id
_entity.type
_entity.pdbx_description
1 polymer ?
#
loop_
_entity_poly.entity_id
_entity_poly.type
_entity_poly.pdbx_seq_one_letter_code
_entity_poly.pdbx_strand_id
1 'polypeptide(L)'
;SQDRDTLVYERPDQPEWNLNATATDDGNYLVIAASQGTDERTMLFYRDLRDPGARVRALVAAPEAAHDFIGNDGATFYLRTDRGAERYRVVAVDLARPDPADWRELIPEGEATLQSVSLVNRQLIASSLRDAHTEVVAYDLGGRRLREVTLPGLGTASGFAGGIDDVETFYSYRDFTTPATIYRYDAVSGATGVFKAPATAFDPALYETIQTFYASKDGTRVPMFITARKGTP
;
A
#
# COMPACT_ATOMS: atom_id res chain seq x y z
N SER A 1 23.85 -24.65 -6.66
CA SER A 1 24.73 -24.30 -7.80
C SER A 1 23.85 -23.78 -8.92
N GLN A 2 24.15 -22.62 -9.46
CA GLN A 2 23.41 -21.98 -10.56
C GLN A 2 23.26 -22.89 -11.79
N ASP A 3 24.14 -23.89 -11.97
CA ASP A 3 24.07 -24.84 -13.07
C ASP A 3 22.80 -25.73 -13.06
N ARG A 4 22.03 -25.70 -11.98
CA ARG A 4 20.76 -26.45 -11.83
C ARG A 4 19.54 -25.55 -11.88
N ASP A 5 19.74 -24.24 -11.98
CA ASP A 5 18.63 -23.28 -11.99
C ASP A 5 17.91 -23.35 -13.36
N THR A 6 16.61 -23.29 -13.31
CA THR A 6 15.77 -23.27 -14.49
C THR A 6 15.24 -21.87 -14.70
N LEU A 7 15.42 -21.33 -15.91
CA LEU A 7 14.84 -20.04 -16.28
C LEU A 7 13.32 -20.12 -16.24
N VAL A 8 12.70 -19.24 -15.45
CA VAL A 8 11.24 -19.18 -15.27
C VAL A 8 10.61 -18.16 -16.20
N TYR A 9 11.23 -16.99 -16.33
CA TYR A 9 10.74 -15.90 -17.14
C TYR A 9 11.86 -14.95 -17.56
N GLU A 10 11.80 -14.45 -18.78
CA GLU A 10 12.72 -13.45 -19.32
C GLU A 10 11.98 -12.52 -20.32
N ARG A 11 12.54 -11.35 -20.54
CA ARG A 11 12.08 -10.36 -21.54
C ARG A 11 13.27 -9.89 -22.39
N PRO A 12 13.79 -10.75 -23.28
CA PRO A 12 14.93 -10.39 -24.12
C PRO A 12 14.60 -9.29 -25.13
N ASP A 13 13.30 -9.10 -25.43
CA ASP A 13 12.76 -8.01 -26.23
C ASP A 13 12.79 -6.65 -25.51
N GLN A 14 12.96 -6.64 -24.18
CA GLN A 14 12.97 -5.47 -23.32
C GLN A 14 14.07 -5.59 -22.25
N PRO A 15 15.35 -5.60 -22.63
CA PRO A 15 16.46 -5.90 -21.71
C PRO A 15 16.67 -4.84 -20.62
N GLU A 16 16.10 -3.64 -20.78
CA GLU A 16 16.20 -2.54 -19.81
C GLU A 16 15.09 -2.55 -18.76
N TRP A 17 14.14 -3.50 -18.86
CA TRP A 17 13.04 -3.58 -17.91
C TRP A 17 13.47 -4.29 -16.63
N ASN A 18 13.03 -3.73 -15.51
CA ASN A 18 13.20 -4.34 -14.20
C ASN A 18 12.14 -5.43 -14.02
N LEU A 19 12.56 -6.63 -13.62
CA LEU A 19 11.67 -7.74 -13.27
C LEU A 19 11.77 -8.02 -11.78
N ASN A 20 10.67 -7.84 -11.06
CA ASN A 20 10.56 -8.18 -9.65
C ASN A 20 9.59 -9.34 -9.50
N ALA A 21 10.05 -10.42 -8.88
CA ALA A 21 9.27 -11.64 -8.69
C ALA A 21 9.03 -11.91 -7.21
N THR A 22 7.78 -12.19 -6.83
CA THR A 22 7.38 -12.50 -5.46
C THR A 22 6.44 -13.70 -5.47
N ALA A 23 6.68 -14.66 -4.59
CA ALA A 23 5.70 -15.71 -4.32
C ALA A 23 4.59 -15.13 -3.44
N THR A 24 3.35 -15.58 -3.69
CA THR A 24 2.22 -15.23 -2.81
C THR A 24 2.38 -15.89 -1.43
N ASP A 25 1.78 -15.29 -0.39
CA ASP A 25 1.90 -15.78 1.00
C ASP A 25 1.40 -17.23 1.15
N ASP A 26 0.38 -17.62 0.39
CA ASP A 26 -0.14 -18.98 0.35
C ASP A 26 0.75 -19.95 -0.47
N GLY A 27 1.83 -19.45 -1.10
CA GLY A 27 2.75 -20.22 -1.93
C GLY A 27 2.17 -20.73 -3.25
N ASN A 28 0.95 -20.33 -3.61
CA ASN A 28 0.25 -20.88 -4.76
C ASN A 28 0.64 -20.22 -6.09
N TYR A 29 1.13 -18.98 -6.05
CA TYR A 29 1.46 -18.23 -7.27
C TYR A 29 2.81 -17.55 -7.17
N LEU A 30 3.49 -17.45 -8.30
CA LEU A 30 4.56 -16.49 -8.54
C LEU A 30 3.98 -15.30 -9.28
N VAL A 31 4.14 -14.10 -8.73
CA VAL A 31 3.75 -12.83 -9.37
C VAL A 31 5.01 -12.12 -9.83
N ILE A 32 5.01 -11.65 -11.07
CA ILE A 32 6.14 -10.94 -11.67
C ILE A 32 5.65 -9.56 -12.11
N ALA A 33 6.23 -8.52 -11.52
CA ALA A 33 6.02 -7.15 -11.94
C ALA A 33 7.16 -6.71 -12.87
N ALA A 34 6.82 -6.14 -14.01
CA ALA A 34 7.78 -5.60 -14.96
C ALA A 34 7.57 -4.09 -15.13
N SER A 35 8.62 -3.31 -14.95
CA SER A 35 8.61 -1.84 -15.03
C SER A 35 9.85 -1.31 -15.73
N GLN A 36 9.81 -0.07 -16.23
CA GLN A 36 10.92 0.57 -16.91
C GLN A 36 11.43 1.77 -16.10
N GLY A 37 12.65 1.67 -15.58
CA GLY A 37 13.30 2.76 -14.84
C GLY A 37 12.46 3.22 -13.65
N THR A 38 12.08 4.51 -13.64
CA THR A 38 11.25 5.14 -12.61
C THR A 38 9.80 5.35 -13.04
N ASP A 39 9.38 4.77 -14.17
CA ASP A 39 8.00 4.82 -14.62
C ASP A 39 7.13 3.96 -13.68
N GLU A 40 6.06 4.54 -13.16
CA GLU A 40 5.14 3.84 -12.25
C GLU A 40 4.25 2.83 -12.98
N ARG A 41 4.12 2.94 -14.31
CA ARG A 41 3.35 2.01 -15.12
C ARG A 41 4.00 0.64 -15.14
N THR A 42 3.22 -0.40 -14.89
CA THR A 42 3.70 -1.76 -14.72
C THR A 42 2.91 -2.75 -15.56
N MET A 43 3.58 -3.81 -15.98
CA MET A 43 2.94 -5.05 -16.42
C MET A 43 2.98 -6.05 -15.28
N LEU A 44 1.95 -6.89 -15.17
CA LEU A 44 1.89 -7.96 -14.21
C LEU A 44 1.73 -9.30 -14.92
N PHE A 45 2.52 -10.27 -14.46
CA PHE A 45 2.44 -11.65 -14.89
C PHE A 45 2.31 -12.55 -13.67
N TYR A 46 1.77 -13.75 -13.86
CA TYR A 46 1.68 -14.74 -12.81
C TYR A 46 1.87 -16.15 -13.34
N ARG A 47 2.29 -17.06 -12.46
CA ARG A 47 2.38 -18.49 -12.70
C ARG A 47 1.74 -19.23 -11.53
N ASP A 48 0.90 -20.22 -11.82
CA ASP A 48 0.40 -21.15 -10.82
C ASP A 48 1.50 -22.14 -10.43
N LEU A 49 1.92 -22.11 -9.17
CA LEU A 49 3.01 -22.96 -8.66
C LEU A 49 2.53 -24.36 -8.27
N ARG A 50 1.22 -24.58 -8.16
CA ARG A 50 0.62 -25.88 -7.87
C ARG A 50 0.69 -26.80 -9.08
N ASP A 51 0.77 -26.25 -10.29
CA ASP A 51 0.98 -26.99 -11.52
C ASP A 51 2.42 -26.83 -12.02
N PRO A 52 3.29 -27.86 -11.91
CA PRO A 52 4.66 -27.80 -12.41
C PRO A 52 4.76 -27.47 -13.91
N GLY A 53 3.73 -27.82 -14.69
CA GLY A 53 3.63 -27.54 -16.13
C GLY A 53 3.08 -26.17 -16.48
N ALA A 54 2.60 -25.39 -15.48
CA ALA A 54 2.03 -24.08 -15.74
C ALA A 54 3.08 -23.12 -16.33
N ARG A 55 2.63 -22.33 -17.31
CA ARG A 55 3.43 -21.24 -17.90
C ARG A 55 3.10 -19.93 -17.23
N VAL A 56 4.04 -18.99 -17.32
CA VAL A 56 3.79 -17.59 -16.94
C VAL A 56 2.73 -17.02 -17.89
N ARG A 57 1.72 -16.38 -17.32
CA ARG A 57 0.60 -15.72 -18.03
C ARG A 57 0.61 -14.23 -17.72
N ALA A 58 0.24 -13.41 -18.69
CA ALA A 58 0.02 -11.99 -18.46
C ALA A 58 -1.33 -11.79 -17.74
N LEU A 59 -1.31 -11.01 -16.67
CA LEU A 59 -2.50 -10.42 -16.03
C LEU A 59 -2.72 -9.02 -16.59
N VAL A 60 -1.63 -8.24 -16.67
CA VAL A 60 -1.57 -6.93 -17.32
C VAL A 60 -0.47 -6.99 -18.36
N ALA A 61 -0.85 -7.01 -19.65
CA ALA A 61 0.07 -7.25 -20.75
C ALA A 61 0.76 -5.98 -21.28
N ALA A 62 0.23 -4.79 -20.95
CA ALA A 62 0.76 -3.50 -21.42
C ALA A 62 0.91 -2.51 -20.25
N PRO A 63 1.95 -1.66 -20.25
CA PRO A 63 2.22 -0.69 -19.19
C PRO A 63 1.40 0.59 -19.40
N GLU A 64 0.08 0.49 -19.33
CA GLU A 64 -0.83 1.61 -19.55
C GLU A 64 -1.10 2.39 -18.25
N ALA A 65 -0.90 1.75 -17.09
CA ALA A 65 -1.17 2.28 -15.77
C ALA A 65 -0.26 1.63 -14.73
N ALA A 66 -0.20 2.20 -13.54
CA ALA A 66 0.41 1.55 -12.38
C ALA A 66 -0.48 0.41 -11.87
N HIS A 67 0.15 -0.72 -11.56
CA HIS A 67 -0.52 -1.87 -10.97
C HIS A 67 0.40 -2.48 -9.92
N ASP A 68 0.04 -2.30 -8.65
CA ASP A 68 0.77 -2.91 -7.54
C ASP A 68 0.00 -4.12 -7.03
N PHE A 69 0.66 -5.26 -6.98
CA PHE A 69 0.11 -6.45 -6.35
C PHE A 69 0.10 -6.30 -4.83
N ILE A 70 -1.07 -6.34 -4.21
CA ILE A 70 -1.25 -6.22 -2.76
C ILE A 70 -1.13 -7.60 -2.10
N GLY A 71 -1.74 -8.61 -2.71
CA GLY A 71 -1.84 -9.97 -2.18
C GLY A 71 -2.98 -10.73 -2.84
N ASN A 72 -3.29 -11.91 -2.33
CA ASN A 72 -4.36 -12.77 -2.86
C ASN A 72 -5.17 -13.46 -1.76
N ASP A 73 -6.38 -13.88 -2.11
CA ASP A 73 -7.17 -14.87 -1.40
C ASP A 73 -7.53 -15.98 -2.40
N GLY A 74 -6.76 -17.06 -2.37
CA GLY A 74 -6.82 -18.09 -3.40
C GLY A 74 -6.59 -17.53 -4.81
N ALA A 75 -7.54 -17.72 -5.73
CA ALA A 75 -7.46 -17.24 -7.10
C ALA A 75 -7.93 -15.79 -7.31
N THR A 76 -8.22 -15.05 -6.24
CA THR A 76 -8.56 -13.63 -6.31
C THR A 76 -7.33 -12.81 -5.97
N PHE A 77 -6.86 -12.00 -6.90
CA PHE A 77 -5.76 -11.07 -6.70
C PHE A 77 -6.28 -9.67 -6.38
N TYR A 78 -5.64 -8.98 -5.46
CA TYR A 78 -5.93 -7.60 -5.08
C TYR A 78 -4.85 -6.69 -5.65
N LEU A 79 -5.26 -5.65 -6.37
CA LEU A 79 -4.35 -4.70 -7.00
C LEU A 79 -4.70 -3.27 -6.57
N ARG A 80 -3.67 -2.45 -6.29
CA ARG A 80 -3.77 -1.00 -6.28
C ARG A 80 -3.41 -0.50 -7.67
N THR A 81 -4.23 0.39 -8.26
CA THR A 81 -4.01 0.86 -9.63
C THR A 81 -4.53 2.29 -9.81
N ASP A 82 -3.86 3.05 -10.67
CA ASP A 82 -4.31 4.35 -11.16
C ASP A 82 -5.10 4.26 -12.48
N ARG A 83 -5.34 3.05 -12.99
CA ARG A 83 -6.13 2.85 -14.21
C ARG A 83 -7.54 3.43 -14.03
N GLY A 84 -7.80 4.57 -14.69
CA GLY A 84 -9.06 5.30 -14.58
C GLY A 84 -9.34 5.91 -13.20
N ALA A 85 -8.27 6.17 -12.39
CA ALA A 85 -8.33 6.70 -11.03
C ALA A 85 -6.99 7.35 -10.67
N GLU A 86 -6.81 8.64 -10.98
CA GLU A 86 -5.53 9.35 -10.81
C GLU A 86 -4.97 9.31 -9.38
N ARG A 87 -5.84 9.19 -8.38
CA ARG A 87 -5.47 9.07 -6.97
C ARG A 87 -5.49 7.64 -6.46
N TYR A 88 -5.48 6.68 -7.40
CA TYR A 88 -5.51 5.24 -7.17
C TYR A 88 -6.84 4.71 -6.59
N ARG A 89 -7.08 3.46 -6.87
CA ARG A 89 -8.17 2.63 -6.35
C ARG A 89 -7.68 1.21 -6.09
N VAL A 90 -8.50 0.40 -5.41
CA VAL A 90 -8.24 -1.02 -5.23
C VAL A 90 -9.26 -1.83 -6.00
N VAL A 91 -8.78 -2.82 -6.73
CA VAL A 91 -9.60 -3.78 -7.47
C VAL A 91 -9.28 -5.22 -7.07
N ALA A 92 -10.30 -6.08 -7.17
CA ALA A 92 -10.14 -7.52 -7.08
C ALA A 92 -10.24 -8.13 -8.48
N VAL A 93 -9.32 -9.03 -8.80
CA VAL A 93 -9.21 -9.73 -10.07
C VAL A 93 -9.37 -11.22 -9.85
N ASP A 94 -10.42 -11.81 -10.41
CA ASP A 94 -10.60 -13.26 -10.44
C ASP A 94 -9.75 -13.83 -11.59
N LEU A 95 -8.78 -14.71 -11.28
CA LEU A 95 -7.91 -15.31 -12.29
C LEU A 95 -8.65 -16.22 -13.28
N ALA A 96 -9.89 -16.60 -13.01
CA ALA A 96 -10.76 -17.28 -13.97
C ALA A 96 -11.36 -16.29 -15.00
N ARG A 97 -11.43 -14.99 -14.68
CA ARG A 97 -11.93 -13.90 -15.52
C ARG A 97 -11.02 -12.68 -15.40
N PRO A 98 -9.79 -12.79 -15.94
CA PRO A 98 -8.76 -11.78 -15.71
C PRO A 98 -8.93 -10.49 -16.56
N ASP A 99 -9.94 -10.43 -17.45
CA ASP A 99 -10.18 -9.25 -18.27
C ASP A 99 -10.43 -8.01 -17.36
N PRO A 100 -9.80 -6.87 -17.64
CA PRO A 100 -10.03 -5.64 -16.89
C PRO A 100 -11.50 -5.17 -16.83
N ALA A 101 -12.34 -5.60 -17.77
CA ALA A 101 -13.78 -5.32 -17.75
C ALA A 101 -14.51 -6.09 -16.62
N ASP A 102 -13.93 -7.21 -16.15
CA ASP A 102 -14.47 -8.05 -15.08
C ASP A 102 -13.91 -7.69 -13.69
N TRP A 103 -12.95 -6.75 -13.62
CA TRP A 103 -12.36 -6.36 -12.35
C TRP A 103 -13.38 -5.68 -11.45
N ARG A 104 -13.46 -6.15 -10.23
CA ARG A 104 -14.39 -5.60 -9.23
C ARG A 104 -13.71 -4.53 -8.40
N GLU A 105 -14.21 -3.30 -8.47
CA GLU A 105 -13.74 -2.21 -7.61
C GLU A 105 -14.11 -2.48 -6.14
N LEU A 106 -13.14 -2.35 -5.24
CA LEU A 106 -13.29 -2.54 -3.79
C LEU A 106 -13.20 -1.23 -3.03
N ILE A 107 -12.16 -0.45 -3.30
CA ILE A 107 -11.94 0.88 -2.73
C ILE A 107 -11.87 1.83 -3.90
N PRO A 108 -12.90 2.67 -4.11
CA PRO A 108 -12.90 3.64 -5.20
C PRO A 108 -11.88 4.75 -4.96
N GLU A 109 -11.55 5.47 -6.01
CA GLU A 109 -10.79 6.72 -5.91
C GLU A 109 -11.51 7.69 -4.97
N GLY A 110 -10.75 8.29 -4.05
CA GLY A 110 -11.23 9.28 -3.11
C GLY A 110 -10.62 10.66 -3.33
N GLU A 111 -10.90 11.58 -2.39
CA GLU A 111 -10.25 12.91 -2.38
C GLU A 111 -8.77 12.83 -1.97
N ALA A 112 -8.42 11.86 -1.10
CA ALA A 112 -7.06 11.57 -0.68
C ALA A 112 -6.39 10.62 -1.67
N THR A 113 -5.08 10.80 -1.91
CA THR A 113 -4.31 9.90 -2.76
C THR A 113 -3.99 8.61 -2.01
N LEU A 114 -4.44 7.48 -2.52
CA LEU A 114 -4.15 6.15 -1.96
C LEU A 114 -2.67 5.79 -2.19
N GLN A 115 -1.86 5.82 -1.13
CA GLN A 115 -0.42 5.61 -1.22
C GLN A 115 -0.02 4.15 -1.16
N SER A 116 -0.64 3.39 -0.26
CA SER A 116 -0.36 1.96 -0.10
C SER A 116 -1.56 1.21 0.45
N VAL A 117 -1.58 -0.09 0.20
CA VAL A 117 -2.56 -1.01 0.77
C VAL A 117 -1.84 -2.30 1.17
N SER A 118 -2.14 -2.79 2.34
CA SER A 118 -1.63 -4.07 2.85
C SER A 118 -2.80 -5.03 3.11
N LEU A 119 -2.56 -6.32 2.89
CA LEU A 119 -3.52 -7.38 3.16
C LEU A 119 -3.14 -8.08 4.45
N VAL A 120 -3.87 -7.81 5.55
CA VAL A 120 -3.60 -8.36 6.88
C VAL A 120 -4.92 -8.78 7.51
N ASN A 121 -4.98 -9.95 8.12
CA ASN A 121 -6.16 -10.49 8.79
C ASN A 121 -7.43 -10.42 7.91
N ARG A 122 -7.29 -10.80 6.64
CA ARG A 122 -8.38 -10.73 5.64
C ARG A 122 -8.99 -9.33 5.53
N GLN A 123 -8.19 -8.29 5.77
CA GLN A 123 -8.56 -6.88 5.65
C GLN A 123 -7.57 -6.16 4.75
N LEU A 124 -8.08 -5.22 3.97
CA LEU A 124 -7.29 -4.27 3.21
C LEU A 124 -7.06 -3.02 4.07
N ILE A 125 -5.82 -2.83 4.54
CA ILE A 125 -5.43 -1.66 5.32
C ILE A 125 -4.89 -0.62 4.34
N ALA A 126 -5.70 0.38 4.04
CA ALA A 126 -5.42 1.41 3.05
C ALA A 126 -4.88 2.68 3.72
N SER A 127 -3.69 3.11 3.30
CA SER A 127 -3.04 4.35 3.74
C SER A 127 -3.14 5.38 2.63
N SER A 128 -3.73 6.53 2.92
CA SER A 128 -3.93 7.62 1.98
C SER A 128 -3.27 8.91 2.47
N LEU A 129 -2.84 9.77 1.55
CA LEU A 129 -2.35 11.10 1.85
C LEU A 129 -3.45 12.12 1.65
N ARG A 130 -3.85 12.78 2.74
CA ARG A 130 -4.80 13.90 2.73
C ARG A 130 -4.14 15.11 3.35
N ASP A 131 -4.17 16.25 2.66
CA ASP A 131 -3.65 17.51 3.18
C ASP A 131 -2.27 17.37 3.88
N ALA A 132 -1.37 16.60 3.25
CA ALA A 132 0.01 16.33 3.70
C ALA A 132 0.13 15.55 5.03
N HIS A 133 -0.88 14.78 5.45
CA HIS A 133 -0.79 13.78 6.52
C HIS A 133 -1.41 12.45 6.11
N THR A 134 -1.08 11.39 6.83
CA THR A 134 -1.60 10.05 6.53
C THR A 134 -2.93 9.81 7.23
N GLU A 135 -3.90 9.28 6.47
CA GLU A 135 -5.11 8.64 6.98
C GLU A 135 -5.05 7.15 6.70
N VAL A 136 -5.49 6.32 7.63
CA VAL A 136 -5.47 4.86 7.46
C VAL A 136 -6.86 4.30 7.75
N VAL A 137 -7.38 3.51 6.79
CA VAL A 137 -8.70 2.88 6.89
C VAL A 137 -8.60 1.40 6.58
N ALA A 138 -9.21 0.57 7.41
CA ALA A 138 -9.35 -0.86 7.17
C ALA A 138 -10.69 -1.16 6.48
N TYR A 139 -10.62 -2.03 5.45
CA TYR A 139 -11.76 -2.54 4.69
C TYR A 139 -11.77 -4.06 4.74
N ASP A 140 -12.95 -4.67 4.60
CA ASP A 140 -13.02 -6.12 4.34
C ASP A 140 -12.67 -6.44 2.87
N LEU A 141 -12.53 -7.73 2.54
CA LEU A 141 -12.23 -8.18 1.18
C LEU A 141 -13.38 -7.95 0.19
N GLY A 142 -14.52 -7.47 0.66
CA GLY A 142 -15.65 -7.03 -0.15
C GLY A 142 -15.61 -5.54 -0.50
N GLY A 143 -14.69 -4.77 0.11
CA GLY A 143 -14.57 -3.31 -0.05
C GLY A 143 -15.41 -2.52 0.95
N ARG A 144 -16.06 -3.16 1.93
CA ARG A 144 -16.81 -2.46 2.97
C ARG A 144 -15.86 -1.86 4.00
N ARG A 145 -15.99 -0.56 4.27
CA ARG A 145 -15.23 0.13 5.33
C ARG A 145 -15.55 -0.48 6.69
N LEU A 146 -14.52 -0.95 7.38
CA LEU A 146 -14.62 -1.52 8.73
C LEU A 146 -14.39 -0.47 9.81
N ARG A 147 -13.25 0.22 9.72
CA ARG A 147 -12.84 1.21 10.73
C ARG A 147 -11.73 2.13 10.19
N GLU A 148 -11.59 3.25 10.84
CA GLU A 148 -10.41 4.10 10.74
C GLU A 148 -9.39 3.66 11.79
N VAL A 149 -8.12 3.63 11.41
CA VAL A 149 -7.01 3.38 12.34
C VAL A 149 -6.63 4.71 12.97
N THR A 150 -6.85 4.84 14.27
CA THR A 150 -6.49 6.05 15.00
C THR A 150 -4.98 6.20 15.07
N LEU A 151 -4.45 7.21 14.39
CA LEU A 151 -3.04 7.59 14.45
C LEU A 151 -2.80 8.57 15.62
N PRO A 152 -1.55 8.69 16.14
CA PRO A 152 -1.23 9.57 17.27
C PRO A 152 -1.50 11.07 17.03
N GLY A 153 -1.51 11.50 15.76
CA GLY A 153 -1.72 12.88 15.39
C GLY A 153 -1.60 13.12 13.88
N LEU A 154 -1.36 14.38 13.50
CA LEU A 154 -1.18 14.81 12.12
C LEU A 154 0.25 14.54 11.66
N GLY A 155 0.53 13.34 11.20
CA GLY A 155 1.87 12.91 10.81
C GLY A 155 1.87 11.93 9.66
N THR A 156 3.00 11.26 9.49
CA THR A 156 3.20 10.21 8.48
C THR A 156 3.20 8.86 9.16
N ALA A 157 2.32 7.97 8.71
CA ALA A 157 2.32 6.56 9.07
C ALA A 157 2.69 5.71 7.84
N SER A 158 3.49 4.66 8.04
CA SER A 158 3.88 3.71 7.00
C SER A 158 4.15 2.33 7.59
N GLY A 159 3.96 1.29 6.78
CA GLY A 159 4.11 -0.09 7.21
C GLY A 159 2.82 -0.87 7.04
N PHE A 160 2.31 -1.48 8.11
CA PHE A 160 1.14 -2.37 8.10
C PHE A 160 1.35 -3.64 7.27
N ALA A 161 2.61 -4.02 7.01
CA ALA A 161 2.92 -5.25 6.31
C ALA A 161 2.57 -6.48 7.16
N GLY A 162 2.12 -7.55 6.52
CA GLY A 162 1.80 -8.82 7.15
C GLY A 162 1.14 -9.77 6.16
N GLY A 163 0.84 -10.98 6.61
CA GLY A 163 0.12 -11.98 5.84
C GLY A 163 -1.40 -11.91 6.04
N ILE A 164 -2.13 -12.59 5.14
CA ILE A 164 -3.59 -12.60 5.13
C ILE A 164 -4.21 -13.14 6.44
N ASP A 165 -3.49 -14.02 7.15
CA ASP A 165 -3.97 -14.63 8.39
C ASP A 165 -3.33 -14.03 9.65
N ASP A 166 -2.45 -13.03 9.51
CA ASP A 166 -1.83 -12.35 10.65
C ASP A 166 -2.86 -11.51 11.41
N VAL A 167 -2.92 -11.68 12.72
CA VAL A 167 -3.86 -10.95 13.59
C VAL A 167 -3.32 -9.61 14.09
N GLU A 168 -2.04 -9.35 13.84
CA GLU A 168 -1.37 -8.10 14.21
C GLU A 168 -0.39 -7.65 13.13
N THR A 169 -0.13 -6.36 13.09
CA THR A 169 0.90 -5.77 12.25
C THR A 169 1.54 -4.57 12.95
N PHE A 170 2.58 -4.03 12.34
CA PHE A 170 3.33 -2.91 12.87
C PHE A 170 3.39 -1.78 11.85
N TYR A 171 3.37 -0.55 12.36
CA TYR A 171 3.59 0.63 11.54
C TYR A 171 4.53 1.61 12.23
N SER A 172 5.26 2.37 11.44
CA SER A 172 6.04 3.51 11.92
C SER A 172 5.19 4.76 11.82
N TYR A 173 5.18 5.56 12.88
CA TYR A 173 4.57 6.90 12.87
C TYR A 173 5.61 7.94 13.24
N ARG A 174 5.56 9.09 12.58
CA ARG A 174 6.36 10.29 12.90
C ARG A 174 5.57 11.55 12.58
N ASP A 175 5.83 12.59 13.34
CA ASP A 175 5.37 13.94 13.06
C ASP A 175 6.48 14.96 13.39
N PHE A 176 6.15 16.26 13.43
CA PHE A 176 7.13 17.32 13.68
C PHE A 176 7.69 17.32 15.10
N THR A 177 7.02 16.68 16.05
CA THR A 177 7.42 16.60 17.46
C THR A 177 7.70 15.17 17.92
N THR A 178 7.28 14.18 17.14
CA THR A 178 7.41 12.76 17.47
C THR A 178 8.38 12.11 16.48
N PRO A 179 9.56 11.65 16.93
CA PRO A 179 10.47 10.88 16.10
C PRO A 179 9.85 9.55 15.71
N ALA A 180 10.37 8.92 14.65
CA ALA A 180 9.85 7.66 14.14
C ALA A 180 9.69 6.62 15.24
N THR A 181 8.45 6.33 15.60
CA THR A 181 8.03 5.42 16.67
C THR A 181 7.28 4.26 16.05
N ILE A 182 7.60 3.05 16.46
CA ILE A 182 6.93 1.85 16.01
C ILE A 182 5.71 1.56 16.87
N TYR A 183 4.59 1.39 16.24
CA TYR A 183 3.32 1.01 16.86
C TYR A 183 2.94 -0.40 16.44
N ARG A 184 2.33 -1.14 17.36
CA ARG A 184 1.63 -2.39 17.09
C ARG A 184 0.17 -2.07 16.82
N TYR A 185 -0.40 -2.68 15.80
CA TYR A 185 -1.81 -2.63 15.47
C TYR A 185 -2.41 -4.03 15.55
N ASP A 186 -3.42 -4.20 16.36
CA ASP A 186 -4.22 -5.43 16.45
C ASP A 186 -5.32 -5.36 15.38
N ALA A 187 -5.22 -6.20 14.36
CA ALA A 187 -6.13 -6.16 13.21
C ALA A 187 -7.53 -6.70 13.54
N VAL A 188 -7.68 -7.43 14.64
CA VAL A 188 -8.99 -7.95 15.09
C VAL A 188 -9.77 -6.86 15.81
N SER A 189 -9.19 -6.28 16.84
CA SER A 189 -9.83 -5.27 17.70
C SER A 189 -9.75 -3.85 17.12
N GLY A 190 -8.72 -3.56 16.31
CA GLY A 190 -8.37 -2.21 15.85
C GLY A 190 -7.55 -1.41 16.86
N ALA A 191 -7.14 -2.03 17.97
CA ALA A 191 -6.34 -1.35 18.98
C ALA A 191 -4.92 -1.06 18.48
N THR A 192 -4.39 0.10 18.85
CA THR A 192 -3.02 0.50 18.55
C THR A 192 -2.27 0.86 19.85
N GLY A 193 -0.98 0.59 19.89
CA GLY A 193 -0.14 0.92 21.03
C GLY A 193 1.33 1.03 20.66
N VAL A 194 2.09 1.80 21.41
CA VAL A 194 3.54 1.94 21.21
C VAL A 194 4.22 0.59 21.44
N PHE A 195 4.93 0.13 20.41
CA PHE A 195 5.79 -1.06 20.51
C PHE A 195 7.23 -0.67 20.85
N LYS A 196 7.79 0.32 20.13
CA LYS A 196 9.14 0.80 20.36
C LYS A 196 9.27 2.27 20.00
N ALA A 197 9.72 3.08 20.94
CA ALA A 197 10.04 4.49 20.75
C ALA A 197 11.53 4.75 20.99
N PRO A 198 12.16 5.67 20.23
CA PRO A 198 13.52 6.10 20.53
C PRO A 198 13.55 6.96 21.80
N ALA A 199 14.66 6.92 22.51
CA ALA A 199 14.91 7.88 23.57
C ALA A 199 15.23 9.26 22.96
N THR A 200 14.55 10.29 23.44
CA THR A 200 14.79 11.68 23.00
C THR A 200 15.24 12.56 24.16
N ALA A 201 16.06 13.55 23.87
CA ALA A 201 16.53 14.52 24.85
C ALA A 201 15.52 15.65 25.13
N PHE A 202 14.43 15.73 24.36
CA PHE A 202 13.38 16.73 24.54
C PHE A 202 12.04 16.04 24.85
N ASP A 203 11.12 16.76 25.51
CA ASP A 203 9.79 16.28 25.78
C ASP A 203 8.81 16.76 24.69
N PRO A 204 8.30 15.84 23.83
CA PRO A 204 7.33 16.18 22.78
C PRO A 204 6.03 16.79 23.34
N ALA A 205 5.65 16.44 24.56
CA ALA A 205 4.43 16.93 25.20
C ALA A 205 4.42 18.44 25.45
N LEU A 206 5.59 19.10 25.41
CA LEU A 206 5.71 20.56 25.53
C LEU A 206 5.40 21.32 24.24
N TYR A 207 5.19 20.60 23.14
CA TYR A 207 4.95 21.19 21.82
C TYR A 207 3.54 20.83 21.33
N GLU A 208 3.08 21.61 20.38
CA GLU A 208 1.84 21.34 19.64
C GLU A 208 2.06 21.61 18.15
N THR A 209 1.37 20.88 17.32
CA THR A 209 1.34 21.08 15.87
C THR A 209 -0.12 21.32 15.47
N ILE A 210 -0.39 22.43 14.82
CA ILE A 210 -1.68 22.74 14.24
C ILE A 210 -1.56 22.73 12.72
N GLN A 211 -2.60 22.25 12.05
CA GLN A 211 -2.73 22.39 10.61
C GLN A 211 -3.59 23.61 10.29
N THR A 212 -3.12 24.44 9.39
CA THR A 212 -3.86 25.57 8.84
C THR A 212 -3.71 25.57 7.31
N PHE A 213 -4.40 26.48 6.64
CA PHE A 213 -4.39 26.53 5.19
C PHE A 213 -4.24 27.99 4.73
N TYR A 214 -3.52 28.15 3.62
CA TYR A 214 -3.49 29.44 2.94
C TYR A 214 -3.81 29.23 1.44
N ALA A 215 -4.22 30.30 0.78
CA ALA A 215 -4.45 30.28 -0.66
C ALA A 215 -3.16 30.66 -1.38
N SER A 216 -2.73 29.86 -2.33
CA SER A 216 -1.68 30.18 -3.30
C SER A 216 -2.14 31.30 -4.25
N LYS A 217 -1.23 31.84 -5.07
CA LYS A 217 -1.53 32.90 -6.06
C LYS A 217 -2.59 32.50 -7.07
N ASP A 218 -2.71 31.22 -7.37
CA ASP A 218 -3.69 30.62 -8.29
C ASP A 218 -5.01 30.22 -7.57
N GLY A 219 -5.14 30.50 -6.26
CA GLY A 219 -6.28 30.13 -5.44
C GLY A 219 -6.20 28.71 -4.87
N THR A 220 -5.17 27.95 -5.16
CA THR A 220 -5.00 26.59 -4.61
C THR A 220 -4.89 26.64 -3.09
N ARG A 221 -5.70 25.85 -2.40
CA ARG A 221 -5.65 25.67 -0.94
C ARG A 221 -4.46 24.79 -0.56
N VAL A 222 -3.49 25.37 0.13
CA VAL A 222 -2.24 24.71 0.51
C VAL A 222 -2.23 24.43 2.02
N PRO A 223 -2.03 23.17 2.46
CA PRO A 223 -1.89 22.84 3.87
C PRO A 223 -0.56 23.35 4.41
N MET A 224 -0.59 23.86 5.64
CA MET A 224 0.58 24.32 6.36
C MET A 224 0.52 23.81 7.80
N PHE A 225 1.63 23.33 8.31
CA PHE A 225 1.77 22.92 9.71
C PHE A 225 2.55 23.99 10.47
N ILE A 226 2.04 24.39 11.62
CA ILE A 226 2.71 25.29 12.54
C ILE A 226 3.00 24.50 13.80
N THR A 227 4.29 24.34 14.11
CA THR A 227 4.74 23.66 15.32
C THR A 227 5.40 24.65 16.25
N ALA A 228 4.90 24.75 17.47
CA ALA A 228 5.41 25.65 18.49
C ALA A 228 5.39 25.01 19.87
N ARG A 229 6.15 25.60 20.80
CA ARG A 229 5.97 25.25 22.20
C ARG A 229 4.61 25.70 22.69
N LYS A 230 3.92 24.89 23.47
CA LYS A 230 2.60 25.22 24.04
C LYS A 230 2.64 26.54 24.80
N GLY A 231 1.67 27.42 24.51
CA GLY A 231 1.59 28.75 25.10
C GLY A 231 2.50 29.79 24.41
N THR A 232 3.09 29.49 23.25
CA THR A 232 3.71 30.50 22.40
C THR A 232 2.61 31.36 21.74
N PRO A 233 2.67 32.70 21.82
CA PRO A 233 1.65 33.58 21.26
C PRO A 233 1.67 33.56 19.72
#